data_f3a403fb0e9a3d1b4b088dda6648a9f5
#
_entry.id   f3a403fb0e9a3d1b4b088dda6648a9f5
#
_cell.length_a   1.000
_cell.length_b   1.000
_cell.length_c   1.000
_cell.angle_alpha   90.00
_cell.angle_beta   90.00
_cell.angle_gamma   90.00
#
_symmetry.space_group_name_H-M   'P 1'
#
loop_
_entity.id
_entity.type
_entity.pdbx_description
1 polymer ?
#
loop_
_entity_poly.entity_id
_entity_poly.type
_entity_poly.pdbx_seq_one_letter_code
_entity_poly.pdbx_strand_id
1 'polypeptide(L)'
;MAKNDFSFFIYDYESFGVNPATDRPAQFGGIRTDANFNIIGEPVVLYCKQTNDYLPSPEAVLVTGITPQECNEKGLPEPDFAARILQEFSQPNTCVMGFNNIRYDDEMTRYTFYRNFIDPYEYSWKNGNSRWDLLDLVRACYALRPDGIEWPLDDEGMPSFRLENLTKANGVEHTNAHDAMSDVYATIEMAKLIKQKQPKLFHYFFENRGKKEIEKLINTAEMTPLVHVSGMLGNYRGNTTLIAPLAWHPTNKNAVIVCDLTANINDLLTKSAEELRENLYTKKETLLESGVLPVPLKLIHINKCPIVAPEKTLLPQNAERLGIDRALCMQNQQRLLVSQDIRQKVMDIFQQEREFEASDNVETELYHSFFSDADKNNMAILRTLEPEKLAEHHLSFQDPRIPQLLFHYRARHFYRTLNRSEQIKWQKYCRKKLDSEILQFEQSLQALAAQHANNEEKLILLQKVYEYGSKLIS
;
A
#
# COMPACT_ATOMS: atom_id res chain seq x y z
N MET A 1 -18.24 21.18 -25.57
CA MET A 1 -17.17 20.36 -24.95
C MET A 1 -17.51 20.25 -23.49
N ALA A 2 -17.83 19.07 -23.01
CA ALA A 2 -18.15 18.83 -21.60
C ALA A 2 -16.97 19.29 -20.74
N LYS A 3 -17.25 20.02 -19.66
CA LYS A 3 -16.27 20.32 -18.61
C LYS A 3 -15.61 19.01 -18.22
N ASN A 4 -14.28 19.00 -18.07
CA ASN A 4 -13.52 17.88 -17.54
C ASN A 4 -14.17 17.47 -16.21
N ASP A 5 -14.92 16.37 -16.20
CA ASP A 5 -15.54 15.82 -15.00
C ASP A 5 -14.49 15.09 -14.13
N PHE A 6 -13.26 15.61 -14.06
CA PHE A 6 -12.20 15.07 -13.22
C PHE A 6 -12.51 15.30 -11.75
N SER A 7 -12.36 14.26 -10.95
CA SER A 7 -12.49 14.36 -9.49
C SER A 7 -11.43 13.54 -8.77
N PHE A 8 -11.10 13.96 -7.55
CA PHE A 8 -10.45 13.08 -6.60
C PHE A 8 -11.53 12.35 -5.79
N PHE A 9 -11.26 11.09 -5.44
CA PHE A 9 -11.95 10.41 -4.38
C PHE A 9 -10.91 10.12 -3.28
N ILE A 10 -10.99 10.90 -2.19
CA ILE A 10 -10.08 10.78 -1.05
C ILE A 10 -10.66 9.74 -0.10
N TYR A 11 -9.84 8.76 0.32
CA TYR A 11 -10.30 7.64 1.12
C TYR A 11 -9.24 7.14 2.08
N ASP A 12 -9.72 6.43 3.10
CA ASP A 12 -8.91 5.79 4.12
C ASP A 12 -9.60 4.53 4.63
N TYR A 13 -8.83 3.57 5.16
CA TYR A 13 -9.32 2.36 5.80
C TYR A 13 -8.85 2.25 7.24
N GLU A 14 -9.78 1.92 8.12
CA GLU A 14 -9.44 1.28 9.37
C GLU A 14 -9.57 -0.24 9.23
N SER A 15 -8.65 -0.99 9.83
CA SER A 15 -8.58 -2.44 9.69
C SER A 15 -8.28 -3.14 10.99
N PHE A 16 -8.53 -4.44 11.03
CA PHE A 16 -8.28 -5.29 12.18
C PHE A 16 -6.87 -5.89 12.23
N GLY A 17 -5.92 -5.33 11.51
CA GLY A 17 -4.52 -5.74 11.51
C GLY A 17 -3.67 -4.94 10.54
N VAL A 18 -2.42 -5.30 10.38
CA VAL A 18 -1.42 -4.54 9.59
C VAL A 18 -1.05 -5.19 8.25
N ASN A 19 -1.56 -6.38 7.98
CA ASN A 19 -1.29 -7.13 6.75
C ASN A 19 -2.52 -7.17 5.83
N PRO A 20 -2.60 -6.36 4.77
CA PRO A 20 -3.78 -6.30 3.89
C PRO A 20 -4.15 -7.63 3.22
N ALA A 21 -3.19 -8.56 3.10
CA ALA A 21 -3.43 -9.86 2.47
C ALA A 21 -4.26 -10.81 3.35
N THR A 22 -4.09 -10.74 4.65
CA THR A 22 -4.71 -11.63 5.64
C THR A 22 -5.75 -10.95 6.51
N ASP A 23 -5.56 -9.66 6.77
CA ASP A 23 -6.42 -8.90 7.65
C ASP A 23 -7.68 -8.39 6.95
N ARG A 24 -8.64 -7.98 7.75
CA ARG A 24 -9.97 -7.58 7.27
C ARG A 24 -10.21 -6.09 7.50
N PRO A 25 -10.90 -5.41 6.58
CA PRO A 25 -11.32 -4.02 6.80
C PRO A 25 -12.32 -3.97 7.97
N ALA A 26 -12.21 -2.93 8.77
CA ALA A 26 -13.16 -2.59 9.82
C ALA A 26 -14.10 -1.47 9.35
N GLN A 27 -13.50 -0.34 8.93
CA GLN A 27 -14.20 0.83 8.43
C GLN A 27 -13.56 1.32 7.13
N PHE A 28 -14.36 1.89 6.26
CA PHE A 28 -13.93 2.66 5.09
C PHE A 28 -14.56 4.04 5.19
N GLY A 29 -13.73 5.06 5.03
CA GLY A 29 -14.13 6.45 4.88
C GLY A 29 -13.74 6.98 3.52
N GLY A 30 -14.60 7.78 2.88
CA GLY A 30 -14.22 8.43 1.63
C GLY A 30 -15.15 9.55 1.23
N ILE A 31 -14.61 10.50 0.45
CA ILE A 31 -15.39 11.62 -0.07
C ILE A 31 -14.85 12.10 -1.42
N ARG A 32 -15.75 12.56 -2.26
CA ARG A 32 -15.41 13.09 -3.58
C ARG A 32 -15.17 14.59 -3.53
N THR A 33 -14.11 15.04 -4.22
CA THR A 33 -13.77 16.44 -4.38
C THR A 33 -13.55 16.81 -5.86
N ASP A 34 -13.64 18.07 -6.17
CA ASP A 34 -13.17 18.61 -7.45
C ASP A 34 -11.63 18.64 -7.53
N ALA A 35 -11.08 19.11 -8.66
CA ALA A 35 -9.65 19.23 -8.85
C ALA A 35 -8.96 20.20 -7.86
N ASN A 36 -9.72 21.05 -7.17
CA ASN A 36 -9.22 22.01 -6.17
C ASN A 36 -9.44 21.53 -4.73
N PHE A 37 -9.84 20.28 -4.56
CA PHE A 37 -10.18 19.68 -3.27
C PHE A 37 -11.41 20.30 -2.59
N ASN A 38 -12.29 20.97 -3.33
CA ASN A 38 -13.60 21.35 -2.82
C ASN A 38 -14.50 20.11 -2.80
N ILE A 39 -15.16 19.86 -1.69
CA ILE A 39 -16.07 18.72 -1.54
C ILE A 39 -17.26 18.89 -2.50
N ILE A 40 -17.58 17.87 -3.29
CA ILE A 40 -18.65 17.83 -4.29
C ILE A 40 -19.60 16.63 -4.13
N GLY A 41 -19.37 15.79 -3.13
CA GLY A 41 -20.18 14.60 -2.83
C GLY A 41 -20.47 14.47 -1.34
N GLU A 42 -21.35 13.53 -0.99
CA GLU A 42 -21.60 13.18 0.38
C GLU A 42 -20.52 12.23 0.91
N PRO A 43 -20.19 12.26 2.21
CA PRO A 43 -19.28 11.30 2.82
C PRO A 43 -19.81 9.88 2.68
N VAL A 44 -18.91 8.96 2.36
CA VAL A 44 -19.19 7.52 2.36
C VAL A 44 -18.49 6.91 3.56
N VAL A 45 -19.25 6.45 4.55
CA VAL A 45 -18.75 5.74 5.74
C VAL A 45 -19.37 4.36 5.77
N LEU A 46 -18.52 3.33 5.70
CA LEU A 46 -18.95 1.94 5.65
C LEU A 46 -18.22 1.15 6.72
N TYR A 47 -18.93 0.31 7.46
CA TYR A 47 -18.34 -0.72 8.31
C TYR A 47 -18.44 -2.08 7.59
N CYS A 48 -17.44 -2.95 7.80
CA CYS A 48 -17.40 -4.28 7.21
C CYS A 48 -17.71 -5.33 8.28
N LYS A 49 -18.75 -6.15 8.09
CA LYS A 49 -19.04 -7.28 8.98
C LYS A 49 -17.89 -8.27 8.98
N GLN A 50 -17.53 -8.71 10.18
CA GLN A 50 -16.49 -9.69 10.38
C GLN A 50 -17.02 -11.11 10.23
N THR A 51 -16.17 -12.01 9.79
CA THR A 51 -16.50 -13.40 9.48
C THR A 51 -15.99 -14.37 10.56
N ASN A 52 -16.52 -15.58 10.57
CA ASN A 52 -16.22 -16.58 11.60
C ASN A 52 -14.88 -17.33 11.45
N ASP A 53 -14.07 -16.92 10.48
CA ASP A 53 -12.75 -17.50 10.20
C ASP A 53 -11.61 -16.50 10.42
N TYR A 54 -11.83 -15.43 11.20
CA TYR A 54 -10.85 -14.37 11.39
C TYR A 54 -10.84 -13.85 12.83
N LEU A 55 -9.65 -13.79 13.44
CA LEU A 55 -9.40 -13.15 14.75
C LEU A 55 -8.82 -11.75 14.52
N PRO A 56 -9.46 -10.68 15.01
CA PRO A 56 -8.95 -9.32 14.91
C PRO A 56 -7.74 -9.11 15.82
N SER A 57 -6.74 -8.33 15.38
CA SER A 57 -5.62 -7.93 16.24
C SER A 57 -6.11 -7.06 17.40
N PRO A 58 -5.81 -7.42 18.65
CA PRO A 58 -6.14 -6.59 19.81
C PRO A 58 -5.47 -5.21 19.73
N GLU A 59 -4.24 -5.12 19.18
CA GLU A 59 -3.52 -3.86 18.97
C GLU A 59 -4.29 -2.93 18.03
N ALA A 60 -4.78 -3.47 16.90
CA ALA A 60 -5.53 -2.68 15.93
C ALA A 60 -6.82 -2.11 16.55
N VAL A 61 -7.53 -2.91 17.34
CA VAL A 61 -8.74 -2.44 18.06
C VAL A 61 -8.40 -1.35 19.07
N LEU A 62 -7.26 -1.41 19.75
CA LEU A 62 -6.83 -0.36 20.68
C LEU A 62 -6.44 0.94 19.96
N VAL A 63 -5.95 0.85 18.73
CA VAL A 63 -5.55 2.00 17.92
C VAL A 63 -6.78 2.69 17.32
N THR A 64 -7.68 1.93 16.71
CA THR A 64 -8.84 2.46 15.98
C THR A 64 -10.05 2.72 16.89
N GLY A 65 -10.12 2.06 18.03
CA GLY A 65 -11.32 2.06 18.89
C GLY A 65 -12.50 1.26 18.33
N ILE A 66 -12.38 0.72 17.10
CA ILE A 66 -13.47 -0.01 16.42
C ILE A 66 -13.47 -1.47 16.86
N THR A 67 -14.62 -1.96 17.30
CA THR A 67 -14.75 -3.36 17.74
C THR A 67 -15.41 -4.24 16.67
N PRO A 68 -15.12 -5.56 16.64
CA PRO A 68 -15.80 -6.49 15.73
C PRO A 68 -17.32 -6.52 15.94
N GLN A 69 -17.79 -6.31 17.19
CA GLN A 69 -19.21 -6.24 17.51
C GLN A 69 -19.86 -5.04 16.83
N GLU A 70 -19.22 -3.88 16.88
CA GLU A 70 -19.69 -2.66 16.22
C GLU A 70 -19.77 -2.86 14.70
N CYS A 71 -18.74 -3.46 14.10
CA CYS A 71 -18.74 -3.79 12.69
C CYS A 71 -19.86 -4.78 12.32
N ASN A 72 -20.17 -5.74 13.19
CA ASN A 72 -21.25 -6.69 12.95
C ASN A 72 -22.64 -6.07 13.12
N GLU A 73 -22.79 -5.05 13.96
CA GLU A 73 -24.03 -4.32 14.15
C GLU A 73 -24.32 -3.34 13.02
N LYS A 74 -23.33 -2.49 12.67
CA LYS A 74 -23.49 -1.38 11.73
C LYS A 74 -23.11 -1.71 10.29
N GLY A 75 -22.33 -2.80 10.08
CA GLY A 75 -21.63 -3.05 8.84
C GLY A 75 -22.43 -3.80 7.79
N LEU A 76 -21.91 -3.74 6.57
CA LEU A 76 -22.36 -4.52 5.42
C LEU A 76 -21.59 -5.85 5.36
N PRO A 77 -22.16 -6.93 4.82
CA PRO A 77 -21.38 -8.08 4.37
C PRO A 77 -20.25 -7.64 3.44
N GLU A 78 -19.09 -8.32 3.48
CA GLU A 78 -17.93 -7.91 2.68
C GLU A 78 -18.22 -7.77 1.17
N PRO A 79 -19.06 -8.62 0.53
CA PRO A 79 -19.45 -8.42 -0.88
C PRO A 79 -20.14 -7.08 -1.14
N ASP A 80 -21.07 -6.69 -0.27
CA ASP A 80 -21.81 -5.43 -0.41
C ASP A 80 -20.92 -4.22 -0.09
N PHE A 81 -20.05 -4.36 0.91
CA PHE A 81 -19.02 -3.39 1.26
C PHE A 81 -18.08 -3.14 0.06
N ALA A 82 -17.56 -4.19 -0.54
CA ALA A 82 -16.69 -4.11 -1.71
C ALA A 82 -17.42 -3.52 -2.94
N ALA A 83 -18.66 -3.91 -3.18
CA ALA A 83 -19.46 -3.38 -4.29
C ALA A 83 -19.74 -1.87 -4.13
N ARG A 84 -19.98 -1.41 -2.90
CA ARG A 84 -20.21 0.01 -2.61
C ARG A 84 -18.96 0.85 -2.84
N ILE A 85 -17.77 0.35 -2.45
CA ILE A 85 -16.49 1.00 -2.73
C ILE A 85 -16.21 1.03 -4.22
N LEU A 86 -16.43 -0.08 -4.93
CA LEU A 86 -16.26 -0.14 -6.38
C LEU A 86 -17.13 0.90 -7.10
N GLN A 87 -18.35 1.14 -6.64
CA GLN A 87 -19.25 2.13 -7.23
C GLN A 87 -18.64 3.54 -7.20
N GLU A 88 -17.95 3.90 -6.13
CA GLU A 88 -17.26 5.18 -6.03
C GLU A 88 -15.99 5.21 -6.87
N PHE A 89 -15.17 4.17 -6.79
CA PHE A 89 -13.89 4.12 -7.47
C PHE A 89 -14.00 4.01 -8.99
N SER A 90 -15.06 3.39 -9.50
CA SER A 90 -15.25 3.17 -10.94
C SER A 90 -15.86 4.33 -11.71
N GLN A 91 -16.23 5.43 -11.04
CA GLN A 91 -16.69 6.63 -11.74
C GLN A 91 -15.60 7.14 -12.68
N PRO A 92 -15.93 7.54 -13.92
CA PRO A 92 -14.94 7.98 -14.90
C PRO A 92 -14.13 9.20 -14.44
N ASN A 93 -12.87 9.29 -14.88
CA ASN A 93 -11.94 10.38 -14.57
C ASN A 93 -11.73 10.60 -13.07
N THR A 94 -11.82 9.54 -12.27
CA THR A 94 -11.54 9.57 -10.83
C THR A 94 -10.06 9.29 -10.57
N CYS A 95 -9.43 10.14 -9.77
CA CYS A 95 -8.15 9.83 -9.13
C CYS A 95 -8.43 9.41 -7.68
N VAL A 96 -8.27 8.13 -7.36
CA VAL A 96 -8.35 7.67 -5.97
C VAL A 96 -7.07 8.06 -5.25
N MET A 97 -7.18 8.65 -4.06
CA MET A 97 -6.06 9.19 -3.32
C MET A 97 -6.28 9.06 -1.81
N GLY A 98 -5.22 8.81 -1.07
CA GLY A 98 -5.20 8.80 0.39
C GLY A 98 -3.85 9.25 0.93
N PHE A 99 -3.63 9.01 2.20
CA PHE A 99 -2.36 9.30 2.88
C PHE A 99 -1.64 7.97 3.18
N ASN A 100 -0.57 7.65 2.44
CA ASN A 100 0.13 6.35 2.43
C ASN A 100 -0.69 5.19 1.80
N ASN A 101 -1.72 5.52 1.04
CA ASN A 101 -2.67 4.56 0.50
C ASN A 101 -2.05 3.54 -0.46
N ILE A 102 -1.06 3.90 -1.28
CA ILE A 102 -0.44 2.95 -2.24
C ILE A 102 0.20 1.75 -1.55
N ARG A 103 0.63 1.90 -0.29
CA ARG A 103 1.29 0.83 0.45
C ARG A 103 0.37 0.00 1.31
N TYR A 104 -0.78 0.55 1.68
CA TYR A 104 -1.70 -0.12 2.59
C TYR A 104 -3.14 -0.18 2.06
N ASP A 105 -3.82 0.95 1.90
CA ASP A 105 -5.25 1.02 1.56
C ASP A 105 -5.57 0.47 0.17
N ASP A 106 -4.69 0.74 -0.80
CA ASP A 106 -4.78 0.15 -2.14
C ASP A 106 -4.65 -1.38 -2.08
N GLU A 107 -3.75 -1.91 -1.25
CA GLU A 107 -3.59 -3.34 -1.06
C GLU A 107 -4.80 -3.93 -0.33
N MET A 108 -5.34 -3.26 0.70
CA MET A 108 -6.58 -3.66 1.38
C MET A 108 -7.76 -3.72 0.38
N THR A 109 -7.91 -2.69 -0.45
CA THR A 109 -8.90 -2.67 -1.55
C THR A 109 -8.71 -3.84 -2.51
N ARG A 110 -7.48 -4.09 -2.95
CA ARG A 110 -7.17 -5.16 -3.93
C ARG A 110 -7.47 -6.54 -3.38
N TYR A 111 -7.05 -6.85 -2.16
CA TYR A 111 -7.35 -8.14 -1.54
C TYR A 111 -8.84 -8.29 -1.24
N THR A 112 -9.53 -7.22 -0.83
CA THR A 112 -10.97 -7.23 -0.65
C THR A 112 -11.70 -7.48 -1.98
N PHE A 113 -11.30 -6.80 -3.06
CA PHE A 113 -11.87 -7.02 -4.39
C PHE A 113 -11.60 -8.44 -4.92
N TYR A 114 -10.37 -8.91 -4.76
CA TYR A 114 -9.97 -10.26 -5.16
C TYR A 114 -10.83 -11.36 -4.50
N ARG A 115 -11.06 -11.26 -3.19
CA ARG A 115 -11.90 -12.21 -2.45
C ARG A 115 -13.38 -12.16 -2.85
N ASN A 116 -13.81 -11.04 -3.43
CA ASN A 116 -15.20 -10.78 -3.80
C ASN A 116 -15.44 -10.76 -5.32
N PHE A 117 -14.53 -11.38 -6.11
CA PHE A 117 -14.66 -11.51 -7.57
C PHE A 117 -14.77 -10.18 -8.32
N ILE A 118 -14.16 -9.13 -7.79
CA ILE A 118 -14.00 -7.84 -8.45
C ILE A 118 -12.57 -7.79 -8.99
N ASP A 119 -12.38 -7.25 -10.21
CA ASP A 119 -11.01 -7.04 -10.72
C ASP A 119 -10.26 -6.09 -9.79
N PRO A 120 -9.12 -6.53 -9.21
CA PRO A 120 -8.43 -5.75 -8.17
C PRO A 120 -7.66 -4.55 -8.71
N TYR A 121 -7.62 -4.33 -10.02
CA TYR A 121 -6.77 -3.31 -10.63
C TYR A 121 -7.51 -2.30 -11.49
N GLU A 122 -8.65 -2.65 -12.11
CA GLU A 122 -9.35 -1.83 -13.10
C GLU A 122 -9.75 -0.45 -12.57
N TYR A 123 -10.12 -0.33 -11.31
CA TYR A 123 -10.54 0.94 -10.70
C TYR A 123 -9.47 2.04 -10.82
N SER A 124 -8.20 1.67 -10.89
CA SER A 124 -7.07 2.60 -10.86
C SER A 124 -6.52 3.01 -12.24
N TRP A 125 -7.12 2.54 -13.35
CA TRP A 125 -6.65 2.87 -14.69
C TRP A 125 -7.75 2.88 -15.78
N LYS A 126 -8.87 2.18 -15.59
CA LYS A 126 -9.98 2.12 -16.56
C LYS A 126 -10.75 3.44 -16.56
N ASN A 127 -11.37 3.79 -17.69
CA ASN A 127 -12.22 4.98 -17.85
C ASN A 127 -11.55 6.34 -17.50
N GLY A 128 -10.25 6.47 -17.75
CA GLY A 128 -9.50 7.69 -17.40
C GLY A 128 -9.14 7.80 -15.93
N ASN A 129 -9.38 6.74 -15.15
CA ASN A 129 -9.07 6.71 -13.73
C ASN A 129 -7.55 6.62 -13.47
N SER A 130 -7.17 6.98 -12.27
CA SER A 130 -5.80 6.92 -11.80
C SER A 130 -5.78 6.80 -10.27
N ARG A 131 -4.61 6.64 -9.71
CA ARG A 131 -4.39 6.70 -8.27
C ARG A 131 -3.20 7.60 -7.93
N TRP A 132 -3.13 8.07 -6.71
CA TRP A 132 -2.03 8.87 -6.21
C TRP A 132 -1.91 8.74 -4.69
N ASP A 133 -0.75 9.15 -4.14
CA ASP A 133 -0.47 9.07 -2.71
C ASP A 133 0.03 10.43 -2.22
N LEU A 134 -0.67 11.01 -1.24
CA LEU A 134 -0.32 12.32 -0.72
C LEU A 134 0.97 12.28 0.10
N LEU A 135 1.25 11.20 0.83
CA LEU A 135 2.43 11.11 1.69
C LEU A 135 3.74 11.20 0.90
N ASP A 136 3.81 10.57 -0.27
CA ASP A 136 5.02 10.66 -1.09
C ASP A 136 5.19 12.08 -1.68
N LEU A 137 4.09 12.79 -1.97
CA LEU A 137 4.15 14.22 -2.33
C LEU A 137 4.58 15.10 -1.14
N VAL A 138 4.11 14.83 0.07
CA VAL A 138 4.55 15.52 1.30
C VAL A 138 6.06 15.40 1.46
N ARG A 139 6.60 14.18 1.35
CA ARG A 139 8.06 13.93 1.39
C ARG A 139 8.80 14.69 0.31
N ALA A 140 8.24 14.74 -0.91
CA ALA A 140 8.81 15.53 -2.02
C ALA A 140 8.83 17.03 -1.74
N CYS A 141 7.77 17.57 -1.13
CA CYS A 141 7.74 18.97 -0.72
C CYS A 141 8.82 19.27 0.32
N TYR A 142 8.92 18.47 1.37
CA TYR A 142 9.99 18.62 2.36
C TYR A 142 11.38 18.61 1.70
N ALA A 143 11.62 17.66 0.83
CA ALA A 143 12.94 17.48 0.22
C ALA A 143 13.30 18.59 -0.78
N LEU A 144 12.35 18.97 -1.62
CA LEU A 144 12.62 19.77 -2.82
C LEU A 144 12.18 21.23 -2.71
N ARG A 145 11.13 21.52 -1.93
CA ARG A 145 10.53 22.85 -1.77
C ARG A 145 9.88 22.98 -0.39
N PRO A 146 10.69 23.07 0.69
CA PRO A 146 10.17 23.02 2.07
C PRO A 146 9.42 24.28 2.51
N ASP A 147 9.60 25.41 1.80
CA ASP A 147 9.12 26.71 2.24
C ASP A 147 7.58 26.79 2.30
N GLY A 148 7.06 27.43 3.33
CA GLY A 148 5.64 27.73 3.50
C GLY A 148 4.80 26.58 4.08
N ILE A 149 5.44 25.48 4.49
CA ILE A 149 4.84 24.35 5.23
C ILE A 149 5.67 24.18 6.50
N GLU A 150 5.00 23.99 7.64
CA GLU A 150 5.65 23.70 8.92
C GLU A 150 5.93 22.20 9.03
N TRP A 151 7.19 21.86 9.31
CA TRP A 151 7.68 20.49 9.34
C TRP A 151 7.93 20.06 10.79
N PRO A 152 7.05 19.22 11.37
CA PRO A 152 7.27 18.71 12.72
C PRO A 152 8.47 17.76 12.75
N LEU A 153 9.14 17.72 13.89
CA LEU A 153 10.20 16.78 14.17
C LEU A 153 9.69 15.69 15.14
N ASP A 154 10.25 14.51 15.03
CA ASP A 154 10.07 13.45 16.01
C ASP A 154 11.03 13.61 17.21
N ASP A 155 10.96 12.67 18.15
CA ASP A 155 11.79 12.70 19.37
C ASP A 155 13.30 12.56 19.08
N GLU A 156 13.68 12.07 17.91
CA GLU A 156 15.06 11.95 17.43
C GLU A 156 15.53 13.19 16.65
N GLY A 157 14.67 14.20 16.51
CA GLY A 157 14.94 15.41 15.76
C GLY A 157 14.86 15.24 14.23
N MET A 158 14.27 14.15 13.77
CA MET A 158 14.05 13.87 12.35
C MET A 158 12.68 14.34 11.91
N PRO A 159 12.49 14.67 10.60
CA PRO A 159 11.18 15.11 10.11
C PRO A 159 10.13 14.00 10.29
N SER A 160 9.03 14.34 10.93
CA SER A 160 7.88 13.47 11.06
C SER A 160 6.89 13.73 9.93
N PHE A 161 6.56 12.68 9.19
CA PHE A 161 5.57 12.74 8.10
C PHE A 161 4.25 12.05 8.49
N ARG A 162 3.98 11.87 9.78
CA ARG A 162 2.70 11.36 10.26
C ARG A 162 1.63 12.43 10.08
N LEU A 163 0.43 12.01 9.63
CA LEU A 163 -0.65 12.95 9.31
C LEU A 163 -1.03 13.81 10.52
N GLU A 164 -1.17 13.20 11.70
CA GLU A 164 -1.50 13.88 12.94
C GLU A 164 -0.47 14.95 13.35
N ASN A 165 0.82 14.69 13.11
CA ASN A 165 1.88 15.64 13.43
C ASN A 165 1.91 16.80 12.42
N LEU A 166 1.73 16.50 11.14
CA LEU A 166 1.70 17.49 10.07
C LEU A 166 0.50 18.43 10.20
N THR A 167 -0.69 17.89 10.45
CA THR A 167 -1.92 18.66 10.64
C THR A 167 -1.79 19.60 11.83
N LYS A 168 -1.33 19.08 12.97
CA LYS A 168 -1.09 19.88 14.17
C LYS A 168 -0.09 21.02 13.94
N ALA A 169 1.04 20.73 13.27
CA ALA A 169 2.06 21.75 12.99
C ALA A 169 1.56 22.86 12.05
N ASN A 170 0.66 22.52 11.13
CA ASN A 170 0.14 23.46 10.13
C ASN A 170 -1.24 24.06 10.48
N GLY A 171 -1.74 23.85 11.70
CA GLY A 171 -3.02 24.41 12.16
C GLY A 171 -4.24 23.84 11.43
N VAL A 172 -4.13 22.61 10.94
CA VAL A 172 -5.23 21.86 10.32
C VAL A 172 -5.98 21.09 11.42
N GLU A 173 -7.30 21.23 11.43
CA GLU A 173 -8.13 20.50 12.36
C GLU A 173 -8.12 18.99 12.10
N HIS A 174 -7.77 18.21 13.12
CA HIS A 174 -7.70 16.76 13.06
C HIS A 174 -8.02 16.19 14.46
N THR A 175 -9.32 16.11 14.77
CA THR A 175 -9.79 15.87 16.15
C THR A 175 -9.79 14.40 16.56
N ASN A 176 -10.00 13.47 15.61
CA ASN A 176 -10.13 12.03 15.86
C ASN A 176 -9.21 11.26 14.91
N ALA A 177 -7.90 11.29 15.16
CA ALA A 177 -6.97 10.43 14.44
C ALA A 177 -7.38 8.95 14.59
N HIS A 178 -7.23 8.16 13.52
CA HIS A 178 -7.70 6.78 13.41
C HIS A 178 -9.23 6.61 13.42
N ASP A 179 -9.94 7.64 12.97
CA ASP A 179 -11.27 7.51 12.39
C ASP A 179 -11.15 7.81 10.89
N ALA A 180 -11.53 6.88 10.02
CA ALA A 180 -11.26 6.98 8.59
C ALA A 180 -11.75 8.30 7.97
N MET A 181 -12.90 8.84 8.39
CA MET A 181 -13.36 10.12 7.85
C MET A 181 -12.59 11.32 8.39
N SER A 182 -12.12 11.28 9.63
CA SER A 182 -11.24 12.32 10.18
C SER A 182 -9.92 12.38 9.41
N ASP A 183 -9.32 11.22 9.11
CA ASP A 183 -8.09 11.12 8.34
C ASP A 183 -8.29 11.55 6.88
N VAL A 184 -9.45 11.27 6.28
CA VAL A 184 -9.85 11.76 4.95
C VAL A 184 -9.93 13.29 4.93
N TYR A 185 -10.59 13.94 5.89
CA TYR A 185 -10.66 15.41 5.94
C TYR A 185 -9.29 16.05 6.17
N ALA A 186 -8.49 15.50 7.07
CA ALA A 186 -7.12 15.92 7.30
C ALA A 186 -6.25 15.80 6.02
N THR A 187 -6.42 14.73 5.27
CA THR A 187 -5.75 14.50 3.98
C THR A 187 -6.15 15.56 2.95
N ILE A 188 -7.43 15.92 2.85
CA ILE A 188 -7.94 16.97 1.96
C ILE A 188 -7.29 18.31 2.29
N GLU A 189 -7.27 18.69 3.56
CA GLU A 189 -6.70 19.99 3.97
C GLU A 189 -5.19 20.05 3.75
N MET A 190 -4.47 18.95 4.02
CA MET A 190 -3.04 18.87 3.69
C MET A 190 -2.79 18.95 2.18
N ALA A 191 -3.63 18.33 1.34
CA ALA A 191 -3.53 18.43 -0.12
C ALA A 191 -3.78 19.87 -0.61
N LYS A 192 -4.76 20.58 -0.04
CA LYS A 192 -5.01 22.01 -0.31
C LYS A 192 -3.80 22.85 0.06
N LEU A 193 -3.26 22.65 1.26
CA LEU A 193 -2.08 23.38 1.75
C LEU A 193 -0.90 23.22 0.78
N ILE A 194 -0.57 21.98 0.41
CA ILE A 194 0.53 21.70 -0.53
C ILE A 194 0.26 22.34 -1.88
N LYS A 195 -0.95 22.19 -2.43
CA LYS A 195 -1.31 22.79 -3.71
C LYS A 195 -1.20 24.32 -3.69
N GLN A 196 -1.56 24.96 -2.57
CA GLN A 196 -1.47 26.40 -2.39
C GLN A 196 -0.01 26.87 -2.23
N LYS A 197 0.79 26.19 -1.41
CA LYS A 197 2.16 26.60 -1.09
C LYS A 197 3.17 26.20 -2.16
N GLN A 198 2.97 25.04 -2.79
CA GLN A 198 3.88 24.47 -3.77
C GLN A 198 3.17 24.07 -5.09
N PRO A 199 2.43 24.99 -5.74
CA PRO A 199 1.56 24.67 -6.89
C PRO A 199 2.30 24.06 -8.07
N LYS A 200 3.54 24.50 -8.35
CA LYS A 200 4.35 23.98 -9.45
C LYS A 200 4.81 22.55 -9.18
N LEU A 201 5.20 22.25 -7.93
CA LEU A 201 5.64 20.91 -7.54
C LEU A 201 4.46 19.93 -7.51
N PHE A 202 3.32 20.37 -6.95
CA PHE A 202 2.07 19.61 -6.99
C PHE A 202 1.68 19.24 -8.41
N HIS A 203 1.60 20.24 -9.32
CA HIS A 203 1.23 20.00 -10.71
C HIS A 203 2.20 19.06 -11.42
N TYR A 204 3.52 19.27 -11.24
CA TYR A 204 4.53 18.41 -11.85
C TYR A 204 4.37 16.95 -11.45
N PHE A 205 4.25 16.62 -10.15
CA PHE A 205 4.13 15.23 -9.72
C PHE A 205 2.76 14.65 -10.02
N PHE A 206 1.71 15.45 -10.01
CA PHE A 206 0.40 14.99 -10.43
C PHE A 206 0.36 14.59 -11.91
N GLU A 207 0.91 15.41 -12.80
CA GLU A 207 0.99 15.12 -14.24
C GLU A 207 1.92 13.91 -14.54
N ASN A 208 2.98 13.75 -13.76
CA ASN A 208 3.95 12.69 -13.95
C ASN A 208 3.73 11.46 -13.04
N ARG A 209 2.54 11.28 -12.45
CA ARG A 209 2.25 10.11 -11.59
C ARG A 209 2.06 8.80 -12.36
N GLY A 210 1.74 8.90 -13.64
CA GLY A 210 1.43 7.77 -14.50
C GLY A 210 2.66 7.01 -14.98
N LYS A 211 2.50 5.70 -15.23
CA LYS A 211 3.55 4.81 -15.73
C LYS A 211 4.25 5.37 -16.98
N LYS A 212 3.47 5.84 -17.97
CA LYS A 212 4.00 6.34 -19.24
C LYS A 212 4.86 7.58 -19.08
N GLU A 213 4.48 8.46 -18.18
CA GLU A 213 5.20 9.70 -17.87
C GLU A 213 6.50 9.40 -17.15
N ILE A 214 6.47 8.50 -16.16
CA ILE A 214 7.69 8.05 -15.46
C ILE A 214 8.66 7.35 -16.44
N GLU A 215 8.15 6.50 -17.34
CA GLU A 215 8.98 5.80 -18.33
C GLU A 215 9.77 6.76 -19.22
N LYS A 216 9.20 7.92 -19.58
CA LYS A 216 9.89 8.97 -20.38
C LYS A 216 11.06 9.61 -19.64
N LEU A 217 11.06 9.59 -18.31
CA LEU A 217 12.17 10.13 -17.51
C LEU A 217 13.34 9.16 -17.37
N ILE A 218 13.10 7.87 -17.60
CA ILE A 218 14.10 6.81 -17.41
C ILE A 218 14.99 6.69 -18.64
N ASN A 219 16.26 7.02 -18.50
CA ASN A 219 17.27 6.82 -19.55
C ASN A 219 18.39 5.92 -19.04
N THR A 220 18.26 4.61 -19.30
CA THR A 220 19.26 3.61 -18.90
C THR A 220 20.50 3.62 -19.79
N ALA A 221 20.43 4.18 -21.02
CA ALA A 221 21.58 4.26 -21.94
C ALA A 221 22.62 5.27 -21.44
N GLU A 222 22.17 6.46 -21.04
CA GLU A 222 23.01 7.53 -20.52
C GLU A 222 23.07 7.53 -18.99
N MET A 223 22.33 6.64 -18.31
CA MET A 223 22.21 6.60 -16.84
C MET A 223 21.93 8.01 -16.28
N THR A 224 21.03 8.76 -16.96
CA THR A 224 20.74 10.16 -16.61
C THR A 224 20.27 10.27 -15.17
N PRO A 225 20.94 11.05 -14.31
CA PRO A 225 20.59 11.14 -12.92
C PRO A 225 19.19 11.72 -12.69
N LEU A 226 18.49 11.13 -11.75
CA LEU A 226 17.17 11.58 -11.29
C LEU A 226 17.20 11.77 -9.77
N VAL A 227 16.46 12.75 -9.27
CA VAL A 227 16.13 12.78 -7.85
C VAL A 227 14.98 11.81 -7.58
N HIS A 228 15.12 11.01 -6.54
CA HIS A 228 14.11 10.06 -6.09
C HIS A 228 13.78 10.29 -4.61
N VAL A 229 12.49 10.36 -4.30
CA VAL A 229 11.98 10.50 -2.93
C VAL A 229 11.14 9.28 -2.59
N SER A 230 11.42 8.63 -1.46
CA SER A 230 10.72 7.41 -1.05
C SER A 230 10.91 7.14 0.43
N GLY A 231 9.86 6.79 1.15
CA GLY A 231 9.94 6.36 2.54
C GLY A 231 10.91 5.20 2.81
N MET A 232 11.25 4.42 1.78
CA MET A 232 12.24 3.33 1.86
C MET A 232 13.70 3.81 2.02
N LEU A 233 13.97 5.11 1.82
CA LEU A 233 15.32 5.67 1.91
C LEU A 233 15.70 6.11 3.33
N GLY A 234 14.74 6.07 4.27
CA GLY A 234 14.93 6.55 5.65
C GLY A 234 14.88 8.08 5.77
N ASN A 235 14.65 8.57 6.98
CA ASN A 235 14.40 10.01 7.23
C ASN A 235 15.67 10.86 7.27
N TYR A 236 16.85 10.25 7.47
CA TYR A 236 18.11 10.97 7.70
C TYR A 236 18.56 11.90 6.56
N ARG A 237 18.00 11.72 5.34
CA ARG A 237 18.16 12.62 4.17
C ARG A 237 16.82 13.10 3.65
N GLY A 238 15.83 13.25 4.51
CA GLY A 238 14.47 13.61 4.08
C GLY A 238 13.89 12.64 3.05
N ASN A 239 14.17 11.35 3.20
CA ASN A 239 13.72 10.29 2.27
C ASN A 239 14.20 10.47 0.81
N THR A 240 15.33 11.14 0.58
CA THR A 240 15.75 11.61 -0.75
C THR A 240 17.14 11.11 -1.14
N THR A 241 17.31 10.79 -2.40
CA THR A 241 18.62 10.49 -3.00
C THR A 241 18.68 10.89 -4.47
N LEU A 242 19.89 10.98 -5.05
CA LEU A 242 20.11 10.96 -6.49
C LEU A 242 20.35 9.52 -6.94
N ILE A 243 19.69 9.13 -8.02
CA ILE A 243 19.79 7.78 -8.57
C ILE A 243 20.27 7.81 -10.03
N ALA A 244 20.94 6.73 -10.45
CA ALA A 244 21.20 6.42 -11.85
C ALA A 244 20.37 5.20 -12.28
N PRO A 245 19.53 5.30 -13.32
CA PRO A 245 18.85 4.15 -13.90
C PRO A 245 19.87 3.27 -14.65
N LEU A 246 20.04 2.02 -14.24
CA LEU A 246 21.05 1.11 -14.81
C LEU A 246 20.49 0.21 -15.90
N ALA A 247 19.38 -0.47 -15.60
CA ALA A 247 18.73 -1.40 -16.52
C ALA A 247 17.24 -1.57 -16.16
N TRP A 248 16.44 -2.00 -17.13
CA TRP A 248 15.11 -2.53 -16.84
C TRP A 248 15.23 -3.90 -16.19
N HIS A 249 14.30 -4.19 -15.29
CA HIS A 249 14.25 -5.49 -14.61
C HIS A 249 13.99 -6.61 -15.64
N PRO A 250 14.71 -7.74 -15.60
CA PRO A 250 14.64 -8.76 -16.66
C PRO A 250 13.26 -9.43 -16.78
N THR A 251 12.52 -9.59 -15.70
CA THR A 251 11.20 -10.26 -15.68
C THR A 251 10.06 -9.30 -15.39
N ASN A 252 10.26 -8.26 -14.57
CA ASN A 252 9.21 -7.30 -14.20
C ASN A 252 9.25 -6.04 -15.07
N LYS A 253 8.41 -5.98 -16.11
CA LYS A 253 8.30 -4.82 -17.03
C LYS A 253 7.89 -3.49 -16.37
N ASN A 254 7.50 -3.50 -15.11
CA ASN A 254 7.14 -2.30 -14.36
C ASN A 254 8.25 -1.83 -13.41
N ALA A 255 9.41 -2.46 -13.41
CA ALA A 255 10.51 -2.11 -12.54
C ALA A 255 11.77 -1.70 -13.30
N VAL A 256 12.44 -0.68 -12.81
CA VAL A 256 13.77 -0.28 -13.25
C VAL A 256 14.75 -0.45 -12.10
N ILE A 257 15.92 -1.03 -12.40
CA ILE A 257 17.04 -1.18 -11.46
C ILE A 257 17.82 0.13 -11.46
N VAL A 258 17.94 0.74 -10.27
CA VAL A 258 18.65 2.01 -10.10
C VAL A 258 19.75 1.88 -9.05
N CYS A 259 20.80 2.68 -9.21
CA CYS A 259 21.85 2.83 -8.20
C CYS A 259 21.65 4.11 -7.41
N ASP A 260 21.76 4.03 -6.08
CA ASP A 260 21.88 5.19 -5.20
C ASP A 260 23.27 5.82 -5.38
N LEU A 261 23.31 7.00 -5.99
CA LEU A 261 24.56 7.71 -6.30
C LEU A 261 25.21 8.34 -5.07
N THR A 262 24.50 8.45 -3.94
CA THR A 262 25.05 8.98 -2.69
C THR A 262 25.85 7.95 -1.89
N ALA A 263 25.74 6.67 -2.27
CA ALA A 263 26.38 5.57 -1.57
C ALA A 263 27.77 5.25 -2.12
N ASN A 264 28.54 4.46 -1.38
CA ASN A 264 29.77 3.87 -1.89
C ASN A 264 29.45 2.77 -2.90
N ILE A 265 29.87 2.95 -4.16
CA ILE A 265 29.61 2.01 -5.26
C ILE A 265 30.77 1.05 -5.53
N ASN A 266 31.83 1.03 -4.71
CA ASN A 266 33.00 0.20 -4.98
C ASN A 266 32.66 -1.28 -5.07
N ASP A 267 31.91 -1.79 -4.09
CA ASP A 267 31.48 -3.20 -4.07
C ASP A 267 30.63 -3.54 -5.30
N LEU A 268 29.74 -2.64 -5.70
CA LEU A 268 28.92 -2.83 -6.92
C LEU A 268 29.78 -2.98 -8.17
N LEU A 269 30.90 -2.26 -8.25
CA LEU A 269 31.81 -2.33 -9.41
C LEU A 269 32.74 -3.56 -9.37
N THR A 270 33.15 -4.01 -8.19
CA THR A 270 34.23 -5.01 -8.03
C THR A 270 33.75 -6.43 -7.71
N LYS A 271 32.63 -6.58 -6.98
CA LYS A 271 32.08 -7.88 -6.58
C LYS A 271 31.32 -8.57 -7.71
N SER A 272 31.17 -9.89 -7.60
CA SER A 272 30.34 -10.70 -8.51
C SER A 272 28.84 -10.44 -8.31
N ALA A 273 28.04 -10.82 -9.31
CA ALA A 273 26.57 -10.73 -9.19
C ALA A 273 26.01 -11.61 -8.07
N GLU A 274 26.62 -12.76 -7.82
CA GLU A 274 26.23 -13.70 -6.75
C GLU A 274 26.45 -13.09 -5.36
N GLU A 275 27.65 -12.58 -5.08
CA GLU A 275 27.97 -11.91 -3.81
C GLU A 275 27.07 -10.70 -3.55
N LEU A 276 26.82 -9.91 -4.61
CA LEU A 276 25.95 -8.73 -4.50
C LEU A 276 24.50 -9.15 -4.25
N ARG A 277 24.02 -10.25 -4.84
CA ARG A 277 22.69 -10.78 -4.59
C ARG A 277 22.52 -11.23 -3.15
N GLU A 278 23.45 -12.01 -2.60
CA GLU A 278 23.42 -12.43 -1.20
C GLU A 278 23.33 -11.23 -0.27
N ASN A 279 24.17 -10.21 -0.50
CA ASN A 279 24.19 -9.00 0.29
C ASN A 279 22.88 -8.17 0.13
N LEU A 280 22.32 -8.11 -1.09
CA LEU A 280 21.08 -7.36 -1.34
C LEU A 280 19.87 -7.89 -0.56
N TYR A 281 19.83 -9.20 -0.33
CA TYR A 281 18.74 -9.87 0.39
C TYR A 281 19.06 -10.14 1.88
N THR A 282 20.24 -9.78 2.34
CA THR A 282 20.62 -9.85 3.75
C THR A 282 20.15 -8.60 4.49
N LYS A 283 19.69 -8.76 5.73
CA LYS A 283 19.27 -7.64 6.57
C LYS A 283 20.42 -6.65 6.77
N LYS A 284 20.11 -5.36 6.71
CA LYS A 284 21.09 -4.28 6.83
C LYS A 284 21.92 -4.36 8.10
N GLU A 285 21.28 -4.68 9.21
CA GLU A 285 21.91 -4.82 10.52
C GLU A 285 22.98 -5.92 10.49
N THR A 286 22.66 -7.09 9.93
CA THR A 286 23.59 -8.24 9.79
C THR A 286 24.78 -7.91 8.90
N LEU A 287 24.56 -7.17 7.80
CA LEU A 287 25.65 -6.70 6.93
C LEU A 287 26.59 -5.76 7.68
N LEU A 288 26.05 -4.79 8.41
CA LEU A 288 26.84 -3.82 9.18
C LEU A 288 27.64 -4.48 10.30
N GLU A 289 27.08 -5.46 11.01
CA GLU A 289 27.77 -6.28 12.00
C GLU A 289 28.95 -7.04 11.40
N SER A 290 28.84 -7.46 10.13
CA SER A 290 29.91 -8.14 9.37
C SER A 290 30.88 -7.17 8.70
N GLY A 291 30.72 -5.86 8.86
CA GLY A 291 31.54 -4.84 8.20
C GLY A 291 31.28 -4.71 6.69
N VAL A 292 30.15 -5.23 6.20
CA VAL A 292 29.76 -5.18 4.79
C VAL A 292 28.79 -4.04 4.58
N LEU A 293 29.02 -3.21 3.56
CA LEU A 293 28.08 -2.13 3.21
C LEU A 293 26.88 -2.69 2.46
N PRO A 294 25.66 -2.14 2.69
CA PRO A 294 24.49 -2.47 1.89
C PRO A 294 24.71 -2.19 0.40
N VAL A 295 24.21 -3.06 -0.46
CA VAL A 295 24.28 -2.88 -1.91
C VAL A 295 23.48 -1.66 -2.32
N PRO A 296 24.07 -0.69 -3.07
CA PRO A 296 23.40 0.57 -3.40
C PRO A 296 22.42 0.42 -4.59
N LEU A 297 21.70 -0.69 -4.65
CA LEU A 297 20.70 -0.96 -5.68
C LEU A 297 19.30 -0.90 -5.12
N LYS A 298 18.39 -0.39 -5.93
CA LYS A 298 16.96 -0.30 -5.62
C LYS A 298 16.13 -0.55 -6.87
N LEU A 299 14.90 -1.06 -6.68
CA LEU A 299 13.89 -1.13 -7.73
C LEU A 299 12.93 0.06 -7.61
N ILE A 300 12.72 0.75 -8.72
CA ILE A 300 11.63 1.72 -8.85
C ILE A 300 10.51 1.09 -9.67
N HIS A 301 9.34 0.94 -9.06
CA HIS A 301 8.14 0.43 -9.72
C HIS A 301 7.39 1.60 -10.36
N ILE A 302 7.50 1.74 -11.68
CA ILE A 302 6.94 2.87 -12.44
C ILE A 302 5.41 2.94 -12.43
N ASN A 303 4.74 1.86 -12.04
CA ASN A 303 3.28 1.78 -11.89
C ASN A 303 2.78 2.02 -10.45
N LYS A 304 3.67 2.43 -9.53
CA LYS A 304 3.33 2.74 -8.13
C LYS A 304 3.50 4.23 -7.81
N CYS A 305 3.24 5.11 -8.78
CA CYS A 305 3.33 6.58 -8.66
C CYS A 305 4.65 7.05 -7.99
N PRO A 306 5.83 6.54 -8.37
CA PRO A 306 7.06 6.88 -7.68
C PRO A 306 7.38 8.37 -7.85
N ILE A 307 7.90 8.99 -6.80
CA ILE A 307 8.42 10.35 -6.89
C ILE A 307 9.81 10.30 -7.52
N VAL A 308 9.87 10.66 -8.79
CA VAL A 308 11.10 10.85 -9.55
C VAL A 308 11.02 12.14 -10.38
N ALA A 309 12.13 12.85 -10.47
CA ALA A 309 12.23 14.07 -11.25
C ALA A 309 13.66 14.26 -11.78
N PRO A 310 13.89 15.10 -12.81
CA PRO A 310 15.23 15.43 -13.26
C PRO A 310 16.11 15.95 -12.11
N GLU A 311 17.39 15.60 -12.11
CA GLU A 311 18.37 15.94 -11.06
C GLU A 311 18.33 17.44 -10.69
N LYS A 312 18.18 18.33 -11.69
CA LYS A 312 18.08 19.78 -11.49
C LYS A 312 16.92 20.24 -10.60
N THR A 313 15.94 19.38 -10.35
CA THR A 313 14.82 19.67 -9.43
C THR A 313 15.29 19.75 -7.98
N LEU A 314 16.35 19.04 -7.62
CA LEU A 314 17.05 19.16 -6.34
C LEU A 314 18.00 20.36 -6.40
N LEU A 315 17.56 21.49 -5.84
CA LEU A 315 18.36 22.72 -5.81
C LEU A 315 19.59 22.56 -4.90
N PRO A 316 20.72 23.28 -5.19
CA PRO A 316 21.95 23.15 -4.42
C PRO A 316 21.75 23.30 -2.90
N GLN A 317 21.00 24.32 -2.48
CA GLN A 317 20.72 24.54 -1.06
C GLN A 317 19.95 23.38 -0.40
N ASN A 318 19.05 22.73 -1.13
CA ASN A 318 18.33 21.55 -0.61
C ASN A 318 19.21 20.31 -0.60
N ALA A 319 20.09 20.14 -1.58
CA ALA A 319 21.07 19.06 -1.56
C ALA A 319 22.01 19.19 -0.34
N GLU A 320 22.50 20.40 -0.07
CA GLU A 320 23.33 20.70 1.10
C GLU A 320 22.58 20.43 2.41
N ARG A 321 21.34 20.94 2.56
CA ARG A 321 20.47 20.71 3.72
C ARG A 321 20.23 19.21 3.98
N LEU A 322 20.11 18.41 2.94
CA LEU A 322 19.88 16.97 3.01
C LEU A 322 21.17 16.14 3.07
N GLY A 323 22.34 16.78 3.10
CA GLY A 323 23.63 16.07 3.13
C GLY A 323 23.90 15.26 1.86
N ILE A 324 23.40 15.70 0.69
CA ILE A 324 23.63 15.05 -0.60
C ILE A 324 24.77 15.76 -1.33
N ASP A 325 25.92 15.06 -1.40
CA ASP A 325 27.08 15.53 -2.18
C ASP A 325 26.85 15.27 -3.68
N ARG A 326 26.46 16.33 -4.39
CA ARG A 326 26.21 16.27 -5.84
C ARG A 326 27.47 15.97 -6.65
N ALA A 327 28.64 16.41 -6.20
CA ALA A 327 29.91 16.12 -6.90
C ALA A 327 30.24 14.64 -6.84
N LEU A 328 30.11 14.03 -5.65
CA LEU A 328 30.25 12.58 -5.48
C LEU A 328 29.23 11.81 -6.36
N CYS A 329 27.97 12.27 -6.39
CA CYS A 329 26.95 11.63 -7.22
C CYS A 329 27.32 11.64 -8.72
N MET A 330 27.81 12.77 -9.23
CA MET A 330 28.26 12.86 -10.63
C MET A 330 29.51 12.00 -10.89
N GLN A 331 30.44 11.96 -9.94
CA GLN A 331 31.61 11.07 -10.03
C GLN A 331 31.18 9.60 -10.07
N ASN A 332 30.26 9.20 -9.21
CA ASN A 332 29.73 7.83 -9.19
C ASN A 332 29.01 7.48 -10.50
N GLN A 333 28.20 8.39 -11.06
CA GLN A 333 27.58 8.20 -12.37
C GLN A 333 28.61 7.97 -13.45
N GLN A 334 29.68 8.78 -13.53
CA GLN A 334 30.73 8.58 -14.52
C GLN A 334 31.43 7.23 -14.38
N ARG A 335 31.69 6.77 -13.16
CA ARG A 335 32.25 5.44 -12.89
C ARG A 335 31.34 4.31 -13.37
N LEU A 336 30.02 4.46 -13.19
CA LEU A 336 29.04 3.50 -13.70
C LEU A 336 28.99 3.48 -15.23
N LEU A 337 29.04 4.65 -15.88
CA LEU A 337 29.01 4.77 -17.34
C LEU A 337 30.19 4.10 -18.03
N VAL A 338 31.39 4.19 -17.44
CA VAL A 338 32.59 3.56 -18.02
C VAL A 338 32.73 2.07 -17.70
N SER A 339 31.91 1.53 -16.80
CA SER A 339 31.87 0.11 -16.46
C SER A 339 31.07 -0.66 -17.52
N GLN A 340 31.80 -1.43 -18.36
CA GLN A 340 31.21 -2.11 -19.52
C GLN A 340 30.13 -3.15 -19.12
N ASP A 341 30.35 -3.85 -18.02
CA ASP A 341 29.51 -5.01 -17.61
C ASP A 341 28.42 -4.67 -16.59
N ILE A 342 28.35 -3.43 -16.13
CA ILE A 342 27.46 -3.07 -14.99
C ILE A 342 25.99 -3.37 -15.28
N ARG A 343 25.51 -3.11 -16.52
CA ARG A 343 24.12 -3.36 -16.89
C ARG A 343 23.77 -4.85 -16.84
N GLN A 344 24.65 -5.68 -17.43
CA GLN A 344 24.44 -7.13 -17.39
C GLN A 344 24.52 -7.65 -15.95
N LYS A 345 25.55 -7.22 -15.20
CA LYS A 345 25.71 -7.60 -13.79
C LYS A 345 24.47 -7.31 -12.95
N VAL A 346 23.87 -6.11 -13.06
CA VAL A 346 22.66 -5.79 -12.29
C VAL A 346 21.44 -6.57 -12.79
N MET A 347 21.32 -6.88 -14.07
CA MET A 347 20.27 -7.77 -14.55
C MET A 347 20.44 -9.18 -13.99
N ASP A 348 21.65 -9.72 -13.94
CA ASP A 348 21.94 -11.04 -13.38
C ASP A 348 21.61 -11.13 -11.87
N ILE A 349 21.83 -10.04 -11.11
CA ILE A 349 21.43 -9.95 -9.69
C ILE A 349 19.92 -10.17 -9.52
N PHE A 350 19.10 -9.62 -10.43
CA PHE A 350 17.63 -9.67 -10.35
C PHE A 350 16.99 -10.74 -11.25
N GLN A 351 17.78 -11.53 -12.01
CA GLN A 351 17.26 -12.52 -12.95
C GLN A 351 16.61 -13.71 -12.24
N GLN A 352 17.14 -14.14 -11.09
CA GLN A 352 16.53 -15.18 -10.30
C GLN A 352 15.42 -14.56 -9.43
N GLU A 353 14.19 -14.86 -9.77
CA GLU A 353 13.06 -14.52 -8.91
C GLU A 353 13.20 -15.25 -7.56
N ARG A 354 12.84 -14.57 -6.48
CA ARG A 354 12.61 -15.27 -5.23
C ARG A 354 11.48 -16.27 -5.48
N GLU A 355 11.75 -17.55 -5.34
CA GLU A 355 10.68 -18.51 -5.22
C GLU A 355 9.89 -18.15 -3.96
N PHE A 356 8.72 -17.59 -4.13
CA PHE A 356 7.79 -17.44 -3.02
C PHE A 356 7.23 -18.84 -2.76
N GLU A 357 7.36 -19.31 -1.52
CA GLU A 357 6.66 -20.52 -1.12
C GLU A 357 5.18 -20.38 -1.47
N ALA A 358 4.63 -21.39 -2.14
CA ALA A 358 3.22 -21.42 -2.47
C ALA A 358 2.43 -21.33 -1.16
N SER A 359 1.52 -20.35 -1.08
CA SER A 359 0.69 -20.20 0.11
C SER A 359 -0.39 -21.28 0.12
N ASP A 360 -0.58 -21.95 1.26
CA ASP A 360 -1.76 -22.82 1.47
C ASP A 360 -3.08 -22.04 1.49
N ASN A 361 -3.01 -20.69 1.51
CA ASN A 361 -4.16 -19.81 1.56
C ASN A 361 -4.37 -19.10 0.22
N VAL A 362 -5.32 -19.55 -0.56
CA VAL A 362 -5.68 -18.98 -1.87
C VAL A 362 -5.96 -17.47 -1.81
N GLU A 363 -6.40 -16.95 -0.68
CA GLU A 363 -6.74 -15.53 -0.52
C GLU A 363 -5.52 -14.61 -0.50
N THR A 364 -4.33 -15.14 -0.24
CA THR A 364 -3.06 -14.41 -0.27
C THR A 364 -2.38 -14.47 -1.63
N GLU A 365 -2.92 -15.23 -2.60
CA GLU A 365 -2.33 -15.45 -3.93
C GLU A 365 -2.73 -14.42 -4.99
N LEU A 366 -3.15 -13.22 -4.58
CA LEU A 366 -3.52 -12.14 -5.50
C LEU A 366 -2.48 -11.88 -6.58
N TYR A 367 -1.20 -11.90 -6.21
CA TYR A 367 -0.08 -11.57 -7.10
C TYR A 367 0.55 -12.77 -7.81
N HIS A 368 -0.01 -13.97 -7.64
CA HIS A 368 0.50 -15.16 -8.31
C HIS A 368 0.38 -15.03 -9.84
N SER A 369 -0.79 -14.61 -10.34
CA SER A 369 -1.03 -14.36 -11.77
C SER A 369 -2.20 -13.41 -11.97
N PHE A 370 -2.32 -12.82 -13.16
CA PHE A 370 -3.50 -12.06 -13.56
C PHE A 370 -4.59 -13.00 -14.08
N PHE A 371 -5.83 -12.71 -13.72
CA PHE A 371 -6.98 -13.39 -14.30
C PHE A 371 -7.11 -13.10 -15.80
N SER A 372 -7.50 -14.10 -16.59
CA SER A 372 -7.84 -13.92 -18.00
C SER A 372 -9.10 -13.07 -18.16
N ASP A 373 -9.27 -12.45 -19.34
CA ASP A 373 -10.49 -11.67 -19.62
C ASP A 373 -11.75 -12.56 -19.56
N ALA A 374 -11.64 -13.84 -19.92
CA ALA A 374 -12.72 -14.81 -19.78
C ALA A 374 -13.08 -15.05 -18.31
N ASP A 375 -12.08 -15.23 -17.45
CA ASP A 375 -12.30 -15.39 -16.02
C ASP A 375 -12.92 -14.13 -15.40
N LYS A 376 -12.43 -12.94 -15.75
CA LYS A 376 -12.99 -11.66 -15.26
C LYS A 376 -14.46 -11.50 -15.65
N ASN A 377 -14.83 -11.85 -16.88
CA ASN A 377 -16.22 -11.83 -17.33
C ASN A 377 -17.08 -12.81 -16.52
N ASN A 378 -16.59 -14.03 -16.30
CA ASN A 378 -17.28 -15.03 -15.50
C ASN A 378 -17.37 -14.64 -14.01
N MET A 379 -16.35 -14.02 -13.44
CA MET A 379 -16.38 -13.43 -12.10
C MET A 379 -17.46 -12.33 -11.99
N ALA A 380 -17.59 -11.48 -13.02
CA ALA A 380 -18.64 -10.48 -13.04
C ALA A 380 -20.05 -11.11 -13.07
N ILE A 381 -20.24 -12.21 -13.80
CA ILE A 381 -21.48 -12.97 -13.79
C ILE A 381 -21.75 -13.60 -12.43
N LEU A 382 -20.73 -14.23 -11.78
CA LEU A 382 -20.87 -14.81 -10.44
C LEU A 382 -21.47 -13.80 -9.44
N ARG A 383 -21.03 -12.56 -9.49
CA ARG A 383 -21.52 -11.50 -8.56
C ARG A 383 -22.98 -11.12 -8.78
N THR A 384 -23.58 -11.50 -9.90
CA THR A 384 -25.01 -11.23 -10.20
C THR A 384 -25.91 -12.43 -9.91
N LEU A 385 -25.34 -13.59 -9.55
CA LEU A 385 -26.11 -14.78 -9.27
C LEU A 385 -26.70 -14.71 -7.86
N GLU A 386 -27.93 -15.23 -7.74
CA GLU A 386 -28.51 -15.49 -6.42
C GLU A 386 -27.64 -16.50 -5.64
N PRO A 387 -27.55 -16.37 -4.30
CA PRO A 387 -26.69 -17.22 -3.48
C PRO A 387 -26.88 -18.74 -3.70
N GLU A 388 -28.10 -19.18 -3.90
CA GLU A 388 -28.46 -20.57 -4.12
C GLU A 388 -27.92 -21.11 -5.45
N LYS A 389 -27.77 -20.23 -6.45
CA LYS A 389 -27.26 -20.59 -7.79
C LYS A 389 -25.75 -20.60 -7.86
N LEU A 390 -25.05 -20.06 -6.87
CA LEU A 390 -23.58 -20.06 -6.84
C LEU A 390 -22.95 -21.44 -6.80
N ALA A 391 -23.66 -22.46 -6.31
CA ALA A 391 -23.19 -23.85 -6.32
C ALA A 391 -23.42 -24.57 -7.66
N GLU A 392 -24.44 -24.14 -8.39
CA GLU A 392 -24.97 -24.83 -9.58
C GLU A 392 -24.60 -24.11 -10.89
N HIS A 393 -23.69 -23.09 -10.81
CA HIS A 393 -23.28 -22.36 -12.00
C HIS A 393 -22.59 -23.29 -13.03
N HIS A 394 -22.79 -23.00 -14.30
CA HIS A 394 -22.14 -23.68 -15.41
C HIS A 394 -20.95 -22.91 -15.99
N LEU A 395 -20.40 -21.96 -15.25
CA LEU A 395 -19.25 -21.18 -15.66
C LEU A 395 -17.96 -22.00 -15.55
N SER A 396 -17.11 -21.93 -16.56
CA SER A 396 -15.79 -22.55 -16.53
C SER A 396 -14.73 -21.48 -16.25
N PHE A 397 -13.74 -21.81 -15.43
CA PHE A 397 -12.65 -20.93 -15.08
C PHE A 397 -11.31 -21.55 -15.49
N GLN A 398 -10.44 -20.73 -16.05
CA GLN A 398 -9.08 -21.13 -16.41
C GLN A 398 -8.15 -21.06 -15.20
N ASP A 399 -8.37 -20.11 -14.30
CA ASP A 399 -7.56 -19.91 -13.11
C ASP A 399 -8.00 -20.85 -11.98
N PRO A 400 -7.10 -21.73 -11.48
CA PRO A 400 -7.42 -22.71 -10.45
C PRO A 400 -7.76 -22.10 -9.08
N ARG A 401 -7.43 -20.85 -8.84
CA ARG A 401 -7.76 -20.16 -7.57
C ARG A 401 -9.25 -19.88 -7.44
N ILE A 402 -9.96 -19.61 -8.55
CA ILE A 402 -11.35 -19.17 -8.53
C ILE A 402 -12.31 -20.16 -7.89
N PRO A 403 -12.27 -21.48 -8.17
CA PRO A 403 -13.15 -22.45 -7.50
C PRO A 403 -12.95 -22.49 -5.97
N GLN A 404 -11.74 -22.35 -5.48
CA GLN A 404 -11.46 -22.31 -4.05
C GLN A 404 -11.92 -21.00 -3.41
N LEU A 405 -11.65 -19.86 -4.07
CA LEU A 405 -12.19 -18.55 -3.64
C LEU A 405 -13.71 -18.57 -3.59
N LEU A 406 -14.38 -19.18 -4.58
CA LEU A 406 -15.83 -19.30 -4.60
C LEU A 406 -16.38 -20.13 -3.44
N PHE A 407 -15.69 -21.21 -3.08
CA PHE A 407 -16.05 -21.99 -1.91
C PHE A 407 -15.94 -21.14 -0.62
N HIS A 408 -14.85 -20.40 -0.43
CA HIS A 408 -14.68 -19.52 0.73
C HIS A 408 -15.72 -18.39 0.74
N TYR A 409 -15.99 -17.77 -0.40
CA TYR A 409 -17.00 -16.73 -0.56
C TYR A 409 -18.39 -17.22 -0.15
N ARG A 410 -18.82 -18.37 -0.68
CA ARG A 410 -20.10 -19.00 -0.33
C ARG A 410 -20.16 -19.36 1.17
N ALA A 411 -19.08 -19.92 1.68
CA ALA A 411 -19.02 -20.37 3.07
C ALA A 411 -19.10 -19.22 4.08
N ARG A 412 -18.49 -18.07 3.78
CA ARG A 412 -18.54 -16.88 4.64
C ARG A 412 -19.86 -16.16 4.58
N HIS A 413 -20.37 -15.94 3.37
CA HIS A 413 -21.47 -15.01 3.17
C HIS A 413 -22.83 -15.70 3.01
N PHE A 414 -22.81 -16.94 2.55
CA PHE A 414 -24.02 -17.71 2.22
C PHE A 414 -23.97 -19.14 2.78
N TYR A 415 -23.55 -19.27 4.04
CA TYR A 415 -23.34 -20.57 4.71
C TYR A 415 -24.54 -21.53 4.59
N ARG A 416 -25.78 -21.00 4.58
CA ARG A 416 -27.00 -21.81 4.46
C ARG A 416 -27.14 -22.49 3.09
N THR A 417 -26.44 -22.04 2.06
CA THR A 417 -26.43 -22.64 0.72
C THR A 417 -25.45 -23.82 0.59
N LEU A 418 -24.63 -24.04 1.61
CA LEU A 418 -23.67 -25.16 1.63
C LEU A 418 -24.36 -26.47 1.94
N ASN A 419 -24.01 -27.52 1.21
CA ASN A 419 -24.38 -28.88 1.58
C ASN A 419 -23.60 -29.37 2.82
N ARG A 420 -24.00 -30.50 3.39
CA ARG A 420 -23.40 -31.03 4.64
C ARG A 420 -21.89 -31.27 4.55
N SER A 421 -21.39 -31.77 3.42
CA SER A 421 -19.96 -32.00 3.20
C SER A 421 -19.18 -30.68 3.15
N GLU A 422 -19.71 -29.69 2.45
CA GLU A 422 -19.13 -28.34 2.37
C GLU A 422 -19.09 -27.66 3.74
N GLN A 423 -20.16 -27.80 4.53
CA GLN A 423 -20.21 -27.26 5.91
C GLN A 423 -19.11 -27.87 6.79
N ILE A 424 -18.92 -29.18 6.73
CA ILE A 424 -17.86 -29.87 7.48
C ILE A 424 -16.47 -29.41 7.00
N LYS A 425 -16.28 -29.28 5.67
CA LYS A 425 -15.02 -28.79 5.09
C LYS A 425 -14.71 -27.38 5.60
N TRP A 426 -15.70 -26.48 5.60
CA TRP A 426 -15.56 -25.11 6.08
C TRP A 426 -15.24 -25.05 7.57
N GLN A 427 -15.95 -25.80 8.40
CA GLN A 427 -15.69 -25.86 9.84
C GLN A 427 -14.28 -26.34 10.15
N LYS A 428 -13.78 -27.37 9.42
CA LYS A 428 -12.40 -27.81 9.56
C LYS A 428 -11.38 -26.74 9.16
N TYR A 429 -11.66 -26.01 8.09
CA TYR A 429 -10.82 -24.89 7.65
C TYR A 429 -10.74 -23.79 8.71
N CYS A 430 -11.90 -23.31 9.20
CA CYS A 430 -11.95 -22.30 10.25
C CYS A 430 -11.21 -22.76 11.51
N ARG A 431 -11.45 -23.99 11.96
CA ARG A 431 -10.80 -24.52 13.16
C ARG A 431 -9.27 -24.56 12.99
N LYS A 432 -8.77 -25.14 11.88
CA LYS A 432 -7.32 -25.22 11.58
C LYS A 432 -6.69 -23.81 11.62
N LYS A 433 -7.36 -22.84 11.01
CA LYS A 433 -6.88 -21.45 10.95
C LYS A 433 -6.85 -20.79 12.33
N LEU A 434 -7.98 -20.86 13.06
CA LEU A 434 -8.11 -20.25 14.39
C LEU A 434 -7.14 -20.92 15.39
N ASP A 435 -7.01 -22.25 15.38
CA ASP A 435 -6.09 -23.00 16.26
C ASP A 435 -4.62 -22.56 16.05
N SER A 436 -4.25 -22.14 14.84
CA SER A 436 -2.90 -21.63 14.57
C SER A 436 -2.64 -20.22 15.07
N GLU A 437 -3.69 -19.40 15.25
CA GLU A 437 -3.61 -17.98 15.61
C GLU A 437 -3.92 -17.71 17.10
N ILE A 438 -4.64 -18.64 17.78
CA ILE A 438 -5.18 -18.41 19.11
C ILE A 438 -4.13 -18.13 20.18
N LEU A 439 -3.02 -18.85 20.17
CA LEU A 439 -1.98 -18.67 21.19
C LEU A 439 -1.40 -17.26 21.15
N GLN A 440 -1.10 -16.75 19.96
CA GLN A 440 -0.59 -15.40 19.76
C GLN A 440 -1.64 -14.35 20.14
N PHE A 441 -2.89 -14.58 19.78
CA PHE A 441 -4.02 -13.72 20.11
C PHE A 441 -4.19 -13.59 21.63
N GLU A 442 -4.20 -14.69 22.38
CA GLU A 442 -4.33 -14.68 23.85
C GLU A 442 -3.12 -14.01 24.53
N GLN A 443 -1.91 -14.29 24.04
CA GLN A 443 -0.68 -13.66 24.56
C GLN A 443 -0.68 -12.14 24.35
N SER A 444 -1.12 -11.68 23.17
CA SER A 444 -1.26 -10.27 22.87
C SER A 444 -2.30 -9.60 23.79
N LEU A 445 -3.49 -10.20 23.96
CA LEU A 445 -4.51 -9.71 24.87
C LEU A 445 -4.00 -9.56 26.31
N GLN A 446 -3.30 -10.57 26.84
CA GLN A 446 -2.73 -10.54 28.19
C GLN A 446 -1.67 -9.45 28.34
N ALA A 447 -0.75 -9.33 27.38
CA ALA A 447 0.29 -8.32 27.39
C ALA A 447 -0.28 -6.90 27.37
N LEU A 448 -1.25 -6.65 26.47
CA LEU A 448 -1.90 -5.34 26.36
C LEU A 448 -2.76 -5.01 27.58
N ALA A 449 -3.47 -5.98 28.14
CA ALA A 449 -4.23 -5.77 29.38
C ALA A 449 -3.32 -5.38 30.56
N ALA A 450 -2.16 -6.03 30.66
CA ALA A 450 -1.14 -5.66 31.67
C ALA A 450 -0.55 -4.27 31.42
N GLN A 451 -0.23 -3.94 30.17
CA GLN A 451 0.31 -2.63 29.77
C GLN A 451 -0.68 -1.49 30.06
N HIS A 452 -1.98 -1.73 29.88
CA HIS A 452 -3.03 -0.74 30.03
C HIS A 452 -3.90 -0.94 31.29
N ALA A 453 -3.35 -1.59 32.33
CA ALA A 453 -4.08 -1.94 33.57
C ALA A 453 -4.79 -0.76 34.25
N ASN A 454 -4.30 0.47 34.04
CA ASN A 454 -4.87 1.70 34.62
C ASN A 454 -5.75 2.49 33.63
N ASN A 455 -6.07 1.93 32.45
CA ASN A 455 -6.90 2.59 31.45
C ASN A 455 -8.17 1.77 31.20
N GLU A 456 -9.27 2.17 31.84
CA GLU A 456 -10.54 1.47 31.83
C GLU A 456 -11.13 1.36 30.40
N GLU A 457 -11.03 2.43 29.59
CA GLU A 457 -11.55 2.44 28.23
C GLU A 457 -10.85 1.38 27.36
N LYS A 458 -9.52 1.29 27.44
CA LYS A 458 -8.74 0.29 26.71
C LYS A 458 -9.02 -1.13 27.20
N LEU A 459 -9.21 -1.32 28.50
CA LEU A 459 -9.58 -2.63 29.05
C LEU A 459 -10.96 -3.09 28.56
N ILE A 460 -11.94 -2.18 28.43
CA ILE A 460 -13.25 -2.48 27.85
C ILE A 460 -13.11 -2.94 26.40
N LEU A 461 -12.28 -2.27 25.59
CA LEU A 461 -12.03 -2.68 24.20
C LEU A 461 -11.41 -4.08 24.13
N LEU A 462 -10.38 -4.36 24.94
CA LEU A 462 -9.73 -5.68 25.00
C LEU A 462 -10.71 -6.77 25.46
N GLN A 463 -11.59 -6.46 26.43
CA GLN A 463 -12.63 -7.40 26.86
C GLN A 463 -13.58 -7.75 25.72
N LYS A 464 -14.02 -6.78 24.91
CA LYS A 464 -14.86 -7.03 23.73
C LYS A 464 -14.15 -7.91 22.70
N VAL A 465 -12.85 -7.66 22.44
CA VAL A 465 -12.05 -8.50 21.53
C VAL A 465 -11.96 -9.93 22.04
N TYR A 466 -11.68 -10.12 23.33
CA TYR A 466 -11.65 -11.43 23.98
C TYR A 466 -13.00 -12.15 23.85
N GLU A 467 -14.11 -11.49 24.14
CA GLU A 467 -15.47 -12.06 24.02
C GLU A 467 -15.80 -12.47 22.58
N TYR A 468 -15.34 -11.68 21.60
CA TYR A 468 -15.51 -12.02 20.20
C TYR A 468 -14.70 -13.27 19.83
N GLY A 469 -13.41 -13.31 20.17
CA GLY A 469 -12.53 -14.44 19.89
C GLY A 469 -13.02 -15.72 20.57
N SER A 470 -13.42 -15.65 21.85
CA SER A 470 -13.93 -16.80 22.60
C SER A 470 -15.17 -17.43 21.95
N LYS A 471 -16.05 -16.62 21.36
CA LYS A 471 -17.22 -17.13 20.62
C LYS A 471 -16.88 -17.82 19.31
N LEU A 472 -15.78 -17.46 18.68
CA LEU A 472 -15.33 -18.10 17.43
C LEU A 472 -14.69 -19.46 17.68
N ILE A 473 -14.07 -19.64 18.85
CA ILE A 473 -13.28 -20.80 19.21
C ILE A 473 -14.15 -21.87 19.91
N SER A 474 -15.22 -21.47 20.59
CA SER A 474 -16.19 -22.36 21.22
C SER A 474 -17.05 -23.12 20.19
#